data_184366c30c47c0ed2aebd5582b797057
#
_entry.id   184366c30c47c0ed2aebd5582b797057
#
_cell.length_a   1.000
_cell.length_b   1.000
_cell.length_c   1.000
_cell.angle_alpha   90.00
_cell.angle_beta   90.00
_cell.angle_gamma   90.00
#
_symmetry.space_group_name_H-M   'P 1'
#
loop_
_entity.id
_entity.type
_entity.pdbx_description
1 polymer ?
#
loop_
_entity_poly.entity_id
_entity_poly.type
_entity_poly.pdbx_seq_one_letter_code
_entity_poly.pdbx_strand_id
1 'polypeptide(L)'
;MSSIKKIEKARELINKNHKIFKCPVCGGSMYLKRENSLACGSGHSFDLSKKGYLNLLTSGRAPVYSKDLFESRRKVCEAGFYDPLIEALTEIIAKYSGSSPKTGIAVLDAGCGEGSHLTGISQRMNELHPGRAEQNTVAGKNVFTGIDISKDSIQIAARGEPDIIWCVSDLSSLPFRDGSFDVVLNILSPANYGEFKRILSRRGMLVKVVPGERYLAEIREAVGGGEKAGGSKTESYSNERVVQYFEERMEVVDILDIGYQFHVEEQLLPHLIRMTPLTWGKDADGLLSSRGMSEITVDLTVLTGQNK
;
A
#
# COMPACT_ATOMS: atom_id res chain seq x y z
N MET A 1 -16.43 1.45 16.97
CA MET A 1 -15.82 0.44 17.88
C MET A 1 -15.00 1.15 18.94
N SER A 2 -15.05 0.71 20.21
CA SER A 2 -14.20 1.28 21.26
C SER A 2 -12.72 0.92 21.01
N SER A 3 -11.79 1.76 21.48
CA SER A 3 -10.33 1.54 21.31
C SER A 3 -9.85 0.21 21.94
N ILE A 4 -10.50 -0.24 23.00
CA ILE A 4 -10.21 -1.52 23.66
C ILE A 4 -10.47 -2.70 22.71
N LYS A 5 -11.59 -2.68 21.98
CA LYS A 5 -11.91 -3.74 21.00
C LYS A 5 -10.94 -3.78 19.81
N LYS A 6 -10.38 -2.63 19.39
CA LYS A 6 -9.41 -2.59 18.28
C LYS A 6 -8.06 -3.21 18.67
N ILE A 7 -7.52 -2.88 19.83
CA ILE A 7 -6.24 -3.47 20.29
C ILE A 7 -6.37 -4.97 20.52
N GLU A 8 -7.51 -5.44 21.03
CA GLU A 8 -7.75 -6.88 21.26
C GLU A 8 -7.79 -7.65 19.93
N LYS A 9 -8.50 -7.14 18.91
CA LYS A 9 -8.52 -7.73 17.58
C LYS A 9 -7.15 -7.74 16.91
N ALA A 10 -6.44 -6.61 16.94
CA ALA A 10 -5.09 -6.52 16.40
C ALA A 10 -4.13 -7.48 17.12
N ARG A 11 -4.23 -7.59 18.45
CA ARG A 11 -3.48 -8.56 19.26
C ARG A 11 -3.75 -9.99 18.84
N GLU A 12 -5.01 -10.35 18.68
CA GLU A 12 -5.41 -11.70 18.24
C GLU A 12 -4.86 -12.01 16.84
N LEU A 13 -4.99 -11.07 15.91
CA LEU A 13 -4.50 -11.21 14.55
C LEU A 13 -2.97 -11.36 14.51
N ILE A 14 -2.24 -10.53 15.26
CA ILE A 14 -0.78 -10.61 15.37
C ILE A 14 -0.37 -11.92 16.03
N ASN A 15 -1.06 -12.35 17.10
CA ASN A 15 -0.75 -13.61 17.78
C ASN A 15 -0.89 -14.82 16.86
N LYS A 16 -1.93 -14.85 16.04
CA LYS A 16 -2.12 -15.92 15.04
C LYS A 16 -1.04 -15.92 13.96
N ASN A 17 -0.49 -14.75 13.64
CA ASN A 17 0.44 -14.55 12.51
C ASN A 17 1.85 -14.12 12.93
N HIS A 18 2.22 -14.19 14.22
CA HIS A 18 3.52 -13.69 14.70
C HIS A 18 4.72 -14.35 14.01
N LYS A 19 4.55 -15.52 13.45
CA LYS A 19 5.61 -16.28 12.75
C LYS A 19 6.10 -15.59 11.47
N ILE A 20 5.33 -14.67 10.88
CA ILE A 20 5.79 -13.91 9.71
C ILE A 20 6.88 -12.88 10.08
N PHE A 21 6.96 -12.48 11.36
CA PHE A 21 7.87 -11.43 11.79
C PHE A 21 9.27 -11.96 12.11
N LYS A 22 10.28 -11.15 11.78
CA LYS A 22 11.63 -11.22 12.34
C LYS A 22 11.94 -9.93 13.10
N CYS A 23 12.76 -10.04 14.11
CA CYS A 23 13.18 -8.86 14.89
C CYS A 23 13.98 -7.89 14.01
N PRO A 24 13.58 -6.61 13.89
CA PRO A 24 14.29 -5.65 13.04
C PRO A 24 15.68 -5.28 13.58
N VAL A 25 16.02 -5.65 14.83
CA VAL A 25 17.31 -5.38 15.45
C VAL A 25 18.27 -6.56 15.28
N CYS A 26 17.84 -7.79 15.57
CA CYS A 26 18.75 -8.95 15.61
C CYS A 26 18.34 -10.09 14.63
N GLY A 27 17.28 -9.90 13.84
CA GLY A 27 16.79 -10.91 12.89
C GLY A 27 16.12 -12.15 13.53
N GLY A 28 16.09 -12.25 14.86
CA GLY A 28 15.53 -13.39 15.59
C GLY A 28 14.01 -13.50 15.45
N SER A 29 13.49 -14.70 15.77
CA SER A 29 12.04 -14.98 15.77
C SER A 29 11.33 -14.13 16.80
N MET A 30 10.09 -13.71 16.48
CA MET A 30 9.27 -12.89 17.35
C MET A 30 8.06 -13.67 17.88
N TYR A 31 7.60 -13.29 19.07
CA TYR A 31 6.42 -13.83 19.74
C TYR A 31 5.69 -12.71 20.49
N LEU A 32 4.40 -12.87 20.67
CA LEU A 32 3.58 -11.89 21.39
C LEU A 32 3.65 -12.16 22.91
N LYS A 33 4.06 -11.15 23.67
CA LYS A 33 3.98 -11.15 25.13
C LYS A 33 2.58 -10.81 25.64
N ARG A 34 2.29 -11.14 26.92
CA ARG A 34 1.00 -10.85 27.56
C ARG A 34 0.67 -9.36 27.64
N GLU A 35 1.69 -8.51 27.67
CA GLU A 35 1.58 -7.04 27.82
C GLU A 35 1.38 -6.30 26.48
N ASN A 36 0.86 -6.98 25.44
CA ASN A 36 0.66 -6.41 24.11
C ASN A 36 1.94 -5.94 23.42
N SER A 37 3.05 -6.64 23.61
CA SER A 37 4.33 -6.36 22.95
C SER A 37 4.78 -7.54 22.09
N LEU A 38 5.24 -7.28 20.88
CA LEU A 38 5.90 -8.25 20.03
C LEU A 38 7.40 -8.25 20.39
N ALA A 39 7.94 -9.37 20.85
CA ALA A 39 9.32 -9.46 21.36
C ALA A 39 10.09 -10.63 20.77
N CYS A 40 11.43 -10.56 20.86
CA CYS A 40 12.33 -11.65 20.46
C CYS A 40 13.07 -12.26 21.66
N GLY A 41 13.73 -13.41 21.44
CA GLY A 41 14.52 -14.10 22.46
C GLY A 41 15.71 -13.29 23.01
N SER A 42 16.24 -12.33 22.24
CA SER A 42 17.31 -11.41 22.65
C SER A 42 16.83 -10.20 23.46
N GLY A 43 15.55 -10.13 23.84
CA GLY A 43 14.99 -9.09 24.70
C GLY A 43 14.48 -7.84 23.98
N HIS A 44 14.64 -7.70 22.65
CA HIS A 44 14.05 -6.57 21.92
C HIS A 44 12.53 -6.71 21.94
N SER A 45 11.82 -5.58 22.17
CA SER A 45 10.37 -5.53 22.35
C SER A 45 9.79 -4.31 21.66
N PHE A 46 8.64 -4.50 21.00
CA PHE A 46 7.91 -3.49 20.23
C PHE A 46 6.45 -3.52 20.65
N ASP A 47 5.96 -2.39 21.16
CA ASP A 47 4.62 -2.31 21.72
C ASP A 47 3.56 -2.19 20.64
N LEU A 48 2.46 -2.92 20.84
CA LEU A 48 1.23 -2.74 20.08
C LEU A 48 0.54 -1.46 20.56
N SER A 49 0.36 -0.53 19.65
CA SER A 49 -0.35 0.72 19.91
C SER A 49 -1.81 0.46 20.34
N LYS A 50 -2.35 1.32 21.22
CA LYS A 50 -3.81 1.33 21.52
C LYS A 50 -4.68 1.49 20.28
N LYS A 51 -4.13 2.02 19.17
CA LYS A 51 -4.81 2.14 17.88
C LYS A 51 -4.77 0.87 17.04
N GLY A 52 -4.06 -0.19 17.46
CA GLY A 52 -4.01 -1.49 16.79
C GLY A 52 -2.92 -1.62 15.72
N TYR A 53 -1.80 -0.90 15.81
CA TYR A 53 -0.66 -1.05 14.92
C TYR A 53 0.64 -1.28 15.68
N LEU A 54 1.62 -1.90 15.02
CA LEU A 54 2.99 -2.07 15.52
C LEU A 54 3.90 -0.96 14.99
N ASN A 55 4.83 -0.49 15.81
CA ASN A 55 5.93 0.35 15.35
C ASN A 55 7.24 -0.45 15.40
N LEU A 56 7.72 -0.85 14.24
CA LEU A 56 8.91 -1.69 14.06
C LEU A 56 10.11 -0.91 13.51
N LEU A 57 10.04 0.43 13.43
CA LEU A 57 11.17 1.27 13.09
C LEU A 57 12.21 1.25 14.21
N THR A 58 13.47 1.04 13.84
CA THR A 58 14.61 1.05 14.75
C THR A 58 15.38 2.38 14.74
N SER A 59 15.16 3.21 13.72
CA SER A 59 15.76 4.54 13.60
C SER A 59 14.68 5.56 13.20
N GLY A 60 14.71 6.74 13.81
CA GLY A 60 13.80 7.82 13.45
C GLY A 60 14.24 8.49 12.14
N ARG A 61 13.48 8.28 11.06
CA ARG A 61 13.53 9.17 9.89
C ARG A 61 12.36 10.14 9.99
N ALA A 62 12.60 11.41 9.71
CA ALA A 62 11.52 12.38 9.61
C ALA A 62 10.59 11.96 8.47
N PRO A 63 9.26 11.97 8.66
CA PRO A 63 8.34 11.67 7.60
C PRO A 63 8.46 12.73 6.50
N VAL A 64 8.54 12.30 5.25
CA VAL A 64 8.61 13.18 4.07
C VAL A 64 7.22 13.79 3.81
N TYR A 65 6.16 13.09 4.22
CA TYR A 65 4.76 13.42 3.93
C TYR A 65 4.03 13.91 5.17
N SER A 66 3.20 14.95 5.01
CA SER A 66 2.38 15.47 6.09
C SER A 66 1.15 14.59 6.34
N LYS A 67 0.62 14.67 7.56
CA LYS A 67 -0.63 14.00 7.91
C LYS A 67 -1.80 14.43 7.02
N ASP A 68 -1.86 15.72 6.68
CA ASP A 68 -2.94 16.30 5.85
C ASP A 68 -2.94 15.74 4.42
N LEU A 69 -1.76 15.36 3.90
CA LEU A 69 -1.66 14.67 2.62
C LEU A 69 -2.39 13.32 2.70
N PHE A 70 -2.13 12.52 3.73
CA PHE A 70 -2.76 11.22 3.90
C PHE A 70 -4.26 11.30 4.18
N GLU A 71 -4.71 12.29 4.97
CA GLU A 71 -6.15 12.54 5.17
C GLU A 71 -6.84 12.95 3.86
N SER A 72 -6.17 13.74 3.02
CA SER A 72 -6.67 14.12 1.69
C SER A 72 -6.71 12.92 0.75
N ARG A 73 -5.65 12.09 0.72
CA ARG A 73 -5.61 10.86 -0.07
C ARG A 73 -6.75 9.92 0.31
N ARG A 74 -7.00 9.75 1.61
CA ARG A 74 -8.11 8.93 2.09
C ARG A 74 -9.45 9.39 1.56
N LYS A 75 -9.75 10.70 1.59
CA LYS A 75 -11.00 11.25 1.03
C LYS A 75 -11.14 10.99 -0.46
N VAL A 76 -10.05 11.12 -1.21
CA VAL A 76 -10.03 10.83 -2.65
C VAL A 76 -10.28 9.35 -2.92
N CYS A 77 -9.66 8.46 -2.13
CA CYS A 77 -9.92 7.01 -2.23
C CYS A 77 -11.36 6.66 -1.84
N GLU A 78 -11.90 7.25 -0.76
CA GLU A 78 -13.28 7.06 -0.32
C GLU A 78 -14.32 7.54 -1.34
N ALA A 79 -13.96 8.50 -2.20
CA ALA A 79 -14.78 8.93 -3.33
C ALA A 79 -14.70 8.00 -4.56
N GLY A 80 -13.96 6.88 -4.48
CA GLY A 80 -13.89 5.88 -5.55
C GLY A 80 -12.83 6.16 -6.61
N PHE A 81 -11.93 7.13 -6.39
CA PHE A 81 -10.90 7.51 -7.38
C PHE A 81 -10.05 6.31 -7.85
N TYR A 82 -9.76 5.34 -7.00
CA TYR A 82 -8.99 4.15 -7.33
C TYR A 82 -9.81 2.86 -7.38
N ASP A 83 -11.14 2.93 -7.44
CA ASP A 83 -11.98 1.74 -7.46
C ASP A 83 -11.68 0.78 -8.62
N PRO A 84 -11.48 1.25 -9.88
CA PRO A 84 -11.09 0.34 -10.97
C PRO A 84 -9.73 -0.34 -10.76
N LEU A 85 -8.76 0.37 -10.16
CA LEU A 85 -7.47 -0.23 -9.79
C LEU A 85 -7.65 -1.31 -8.71
N ILE A 86 -8.42 -1.02 -7.65
CA ILE A 86 -8.66 -1.97 -6.55
C ILE A 86 -9.38 -3.22 -7.07
N GLU A 87 -10.32 -3.07 -7.99
CA GLU A 87 -11.01 -4.17 -8.65
C GLU A 87 -10.02 -5.06 -9.42
N ALA A 88 -9.23 -4.47 -10.32
CA ALA A 88 -8.22 -5.20 -11.09
C ALA A 88 -7.19 -5.92 -10.19
N LEU A 89 -6.69 -5.26 -9.15
CA LEU A 89 -5.77 -5.88 -8.19
C LEU A 89 -6.43 -7.04 -7.43
N THR A 90 -7.70 -6.91 -7.08
CA THR A 90 -8.47 -7.98 -6.42
C THR A 90 -8.60 -9.19 -7.34
N GLU A 91 -8.91 -9.00 -8.63
CA GLU A 91 -8.99 -10.07 -9.61
C GLU A 91 -7.66 -10.80 -9.81
N ILE A 92 -6.55 -10.05 -9.93
CA ILE A 92 -5.19 -10.61 -10.03
C ILE A 92 -4.90 -11.50 -8.81
N ILE A 93 -5.17 -11.02 -7.60
CA ILE A 93 -4.94 -11.76 -6.36
C ILE A 93 -5.88 -12.99 -6.26
N ALA A 94 -7.15 -12.84 -6.62
CA ALA A 94 -8.12 -13.92 -6.60
C ALA A 94 -7.74 -15.04 -7.58
N LYS A 95 -7.32 -14.69 -8.81
CA LYS A 95 -6.82 -15.64 -9.81
C LYS A 95 -5.61 -16.41 -9.29
N TYR A 96 -4.66 -15.72 -8.66
CA TYR A 96 -3.50 -16.34 -8.02
C TYR A 96 -3.93 -17.30 -6.90
N SER A 97 -4.84 -16.88 -6.02
CA SER A 97 -5.32 -17.69 -4.88
C SER A 97 -6.13 -18.91 -5.31
N GLY A 98 -6.84 -18.85 -6.44
CA GLY A 98 -7.60 -19.96 -7.03
C GLY A 98 -6.72 -21.14 -7.44
N SER A 99 -5.43 -20.89 -7.70
CA SER A 99 -4.43 -21.92 -8.01
C SER A 99 -3.99 -22.73 -6.78
N SER A 100 -4.39 -22.30 -5.55
CA SER A 100 -4.07 -22.98 -4.27
C SER A 100 -5.29 -23.05 -3.35
N PRO A 101 -6.24 -23.95 -3.61
CA PRO A 101 -7.60 -23.89 -3.04
C PRO A 101 -7.74 -24.19 -1.55
N LYS A 102 -6.71 -24.64 -0.86
CA LYS A 102 -6.80 -25.18 0.52
C LYS A 102 -6.25 -24.31 1.64
N THR A 103 -5.50 -23.26 1.35
CA THR A 103 -4.89 -22.39 2.35
C THR A 103 -5.15 -20.93 2.00
N GLY A 104 -5.47 -20.09 2.99
CA GLY A 104 -5.52 -18.65 2.81
C GLY A 104 -4.17 -18.13 2.33
N ILE A 105 -4.16 -16.97 1.68
CA ILE A 105 -2.94 -16.30 1.20
C ILE A 105 -2.50 -15.19 2.14
N ALA A 106 -1.19 -14.98 2.21
CA ALA A 106 -0.58 -13.85 2.91
C ALA A 106 -0.24 -12.73 1.90
N VAL A 107 -0.85 -11.57 2.09
CA VAL A 107 -0.70 -10.38 1.23
C VAL A 107 -0.02 -9.26 2.01
N LEU A 108 1.03 -8.68 1.46
CA LEU A 108 1.67 -7.48 1.98
C LEU A 108 1.44 -6.30 1.02
N ASP A 109 1.02 -5.16 1.55
CA ASP A 109 1.11 -3.88 0.83
C ASP A 109 2.32 -3.09 1.36
N ALA A 110 3.34 -2.99 0.52
CA ALA A 110 4.64 -2.41 0.82
C ALA A 110 4.70 -0.93 0.41
N GLY A 111 4.55 -0.04 1.38
CA GLY A 111 4.33 1.39 1.19
C GLY A 111 2.84 1.71 1.08
N CYS A 112 2.03 1.16 1.99
CA CYS A 112 0.56 1.17 1.93
C CYS A 112 -0.06 2.57 2.15
N GLY A 113 0.73 3.57 2.55
CA GLY A 113 0.22 4.88 2.89
C GLY A 113 -0.84 4.82 4.00
N GLU A 114 -1.99 5.43 3.75
CA GLU A 114 -3.13 5.48 4.68
C GLU A 114 -4.07 4.26 4.59
N GLY A 115 -3.70 3.25 3.78
CA GLY A 115 -4.26 1.92 3.79
C GLY A 115 -5.52 1.69 2.94
N SER A 116 -6.02 2.68 2.19
CA SER A 116 -7.28 2.53 1.43
C SER A 116 -7.21 1.42 0.38
N HIS A 117 -6.12 1.29 -0.37
CA HIS A 117 -5.98 0.24 -1.38
C HIS A 117 -6.10 -1.15 -0.75
N LEU A 118 -5.29 -1.43 0.29
CA LEU A 118 -5.30 -2.73 0.95
C LEU A 118 -6.64 -3.03 1.63
N THR A 119 -7.28 -2.01 2.21
CA THR A 119 -8.62 -2.12 2.82
C THR A 119 -9.64 -2.52 1.76
N GLY A 120 -9.70 -1.81 0.62
CA GLY A 120 -10.62 -2.12 -0.47
C GLY A 120 -10.40 -3.53 -1.05
N ILE A 121 -9.14 -3.93 -1.26
CA ILE A 121 -8.79 -5.28 -1.71
C ILE A 121 -9.24 -6.33 -0.69
N SER A 122 -8.96 -6.12 0.61
CA SER A 122 -9.34 -7.07 1.66
C SER A 122 -10.85 -7.26 1.74
N GLN A 123 -11.64 -6.19 1.62
CA GLN A 123 -13.09 -6.23 1.63
C GLN A 123 -13.63 -7.04 0.43
N ARG A 124 -13.20 -6.71 -0.80
CA ARG A 124 -13.62 -7.42 -2.02
C ARG A 124 -13.21 -8.90 -2.01
N MET A 125 -12.00 -9.22 -1.53
CA MET A 125 -11.55 -10.63 -1.38
C MET A 125 -12.41 -11.42 -0.39
N ASN A 126 -12.92 -10.79 0.67
CA ASN A 126 -13.83 -11.41 1.62
C ASN A 126 -15.23 -11.62 1.03
N GLU A 127 -15.71 -10.70 0.17
CA GLU A 127 -16.98 -10.80 -0.55
C GLU A 127 -16.95 -11.93 -1.61
N LEU A 128 -15.83 -12.11 -2.31
CA LEU A 128 -15.64 -13.20 -3.27
C LEU A 128 -15.65 -14.59 -2.62
N HIS A 129 -15.30 -14.68 -1.33
CA HIS A 129 -15.18 -15.94 -0.60
C HIS A 129 -15.86 -15.89 0.78
N PRO A 130 -17.19 -15.68 0.86
CA PRO A 130 -17.88 -15.48 2.16
C PRO A 130 -17.74 -16.66 3.11
N GLY A 131 -17.65 -17.90 2.61
CA GLY A 131 -17.43 -19.09 3.44
C GLY A 131 -16.04 -19.23 4.07
N ARG A 132 -15.03 -18.48 3.60
CA ARG A 132 -13.69 -18.47 4.23
C ARG A 132 -13.63 -17.57 5.47
N ALA A 133 -14.50 -16.57 5.56
CA ALA A 133 -14.57 -15.67 6.72
C ALA A 133 -15.12 -16.36 7.98
N GLU A 134 -16.00 -17.36 7.83
CA GLU A 134 -16.69 -18.07 8.93
C GLU A 134 -15.91 -19.26 9.50
N GLN A 135 -14.90 -19.78 8.77
CA GLN A 135 -14.10 -20.89 9.26
C GLN A 135 -13.13 -20.39 10.34
N ASN A 136 -13.44 -20.69 11.59
CA ASN A 136 -12.58 -20.42 12.76
C ASN A 136 -11.24 -21.18 12.76
N THR A 137 -10.90 -21.89 11.69
CA THR A 137 -9.64 -22.59 11.54
C THR A 137 -8.59 -21.66 10.92
N VAL A 138 -7.41 -21.57 11.54
CA VAL A 138 -6.24 -20.80 11.08
C VAL A 138 -5.80 -21.18 9.65
N ALA A 139 -6.16 -22.38 9.19
CA ALA A 139 -5.87 -22.90 7.86
C ALA A 139 -7.01 -22.52 6.91
N GLY A 140 -6.92 -21.36 6.25
CA GLY A 140 -7.85 -20.97 5.19
C GLY A 140 -8.26 -19.50 5.15
N LYS A 141 -7.89 -18.69 6.14
CA LYS A 141 -8.18 -17.25 6.14
C LYS A 141 -7.03 -16.45 5.50
N ASN A 142 -7.37 -15.53 4.61
CA ASN A 142 -6.39 -14.59 4.06
C ASN A 142 -5.82 -13.69 5.16
N VAL A 143 -4.53 -13.38 5.07
CA VAL A 143 -3.82 -12.47 5.99
C VAL A 143 -3.35 -11.27 5.22
N PHE A 144 -3.85 -10.10 5.59
CA PHE A 144 -3.45 -8.83 4.99
C PHE A 144 -2.55 -8.07 5.95
N THR A 145 -1.44 -7.55 5.43
CA THR A 145 -0.49 -6.74 6.19
C THR A 145 -0.16 -5.48 5.38
N GLY A 146 -0.23 -4.32 6.01
CA GLY A 146 0.16 -3.04 5.41
C GLY A 146 1.33 -2.42 6.17
N ILE A 147 2.33 -1.94 5.45
CA ILE A 147 3.46 -1.23 6.04
C ILE A 147 3.71 0.10 5.35
N ASP A 148 4.09 1.08 6.15
CA ASP A 148 4.58 2.38 5.67
C ASP A 148 5.58 2.96 6.68
N ILE A 149 6.49 3.80 6.19
CA ILE A 149 7.47 4.48 7.06
C ILE A 149 6.82 5.60 7.88
N SER A 150 5.72 6.17 7.39
CA SER A 150 4.99 7.23 8.06
C SER A 150 4.09 6.68 9.16
N LYS A 151 4.38 7.08 10.39
CA LYS A 151 3.52 6.76 11.54
C LYS A 151 2.13 7.39 11.40
N ASP A 152 2.02 8.57 10.78
CA ASP A 152 0.74 9.25 10.61
C ASP A 152 -0.16 8.50 9.62
N SER A 153 0.39 8.01 8.51
CA SER A 153 -0.35 7.21 7.54
C SER A 153 -0.87 5.92 8.17
N ILE A 154 -0.02 5.18 8.89
CA ILE A 154 -0.40 3.95 9.59
C ILE A 154 -1.45 4.20 10.69
N GLN A 155 -1.38 5.35 11.38
CA GLN A 155 -2.42 5.72 12.33
C GLN A 155 -3.77 5.97 11.66
N ILE A 156 -3.78 6.49 10.43
CA ILE A 156 -5.00 6.67 9.63
C ILE A 156 -5.51 5.30 9.18
N ALA A 157 -4.65 4.45 8.62
CA ALA A 157 -4.99 3.09 8.21
C ALA A 157 -5.63 2.28 9.35
N ALA A 158 -5.03 2.30 10.53
CA ALA A 158 -5.51 1.59 11.71
C ALA A 158 -6.85 2.11 12.29
N ARG A 159 -7.40 3.23 11.78
CA ARG A 159 -8.75 3.66 12.14
C ARG A 159 -9.84 2.82 11.47
N GLY A 160 -9.51 2.25 10.31
CA GLY A 160 -10.42 1.45 9.47
C GLY A 160 -10.54 0.00 9.93
N GLU A 161 -10.33 -0.92 8.99
CA GLU A 161 -10.54 -2.36 9.16
C GLU A 161 -9.63 -2.99 10.21
N PRO A 162 -10.21 -3.73 11.17
CA PRO A 162 -9.45 -4.36 12.24
C PRO A 162 -8.80 -5.69 11.83
N ASP A 163 -9.13 -6.23 10.66
CA ASP A 163 -8.64 -7.54 10.18
C ASP A 163 -7.37 -7.44 9.31
N ILE A 164 -6.70 -6.28 9.36
CA ILE A 164 -5.43 -6.02 8.67
C ILE A 164 -4.34 -5.73 9.71
N ILE A 165 -3.17 -6.32 9.54
CA ILE A 165 -1.99 -6.04 10.36
C ILE A 165 -1.33 -4.77 9.85
N TRP A 166 -1.31 -3.71 10.64
CA TRP A 166 -0.70 -2.43 10.30
C TRP A 166 0.63 -2.25 11.03
N CYS A 167 1.70 -1.92 10.29
CA CYS A 167 3.02 -1.72 10.87
C CYS A 167 3.70 -0.46 10.33
N VAL A 168 4.32 0.30 11.22
CA VAL A 168 5.28 1.34 10.83
C VAL A 168 6.63 0.66 10.62
N SER A 169 7.16 0.72 9.39
CA SER A 169 8.40 0.04 9.01
C SER A 169 9.05 0.67 7.78
N ASP A 170 10.37 0.48 7.64
CA ASP A 170 11.13 0.93 6.47
C ASP A 170 11.22 -0.19 5.43
N LEU A 171 10.94 0.14 4.15
CA LEU A 171 11.09 -0.77 3.01
C LEU A 171 12.54 -1.19 2.77
N SER A 172 13.51 -0.45 3.30
CA SER A 172 14.92 -0.80 3.17
C SER A 172 15.33 -2.04 3.97
N SER A 173 14.56 -2.40 5.00
CA SER A 173 14.79 -3.59 5.84
C SER A 173 13.47 -4.06 6.44
N LEU A 174 12.79 -4.96 5.73
CA LEU A 174 11.47 -5.43 6.12
C LEU A 174 11.55 -6.38 7.33
N PRO A 175 10.76 -6.15 8.39
CA PRO A 175 10.77 -6.97 9.61
C PRO A 175 9.98 -8.27 9.43
N PHE A 176 10.14 -8.92 8.28
CA PHE A 176 9.47 -10.16 7.93
C PHE A 176 10.47 -11.24 7.57
N ARG A 177 10.11 -12.47 7.85
CA ARG A 177 10.91 -13.65 7.50
C ARG A 177 10.90 -13.91 6.01
N ASP A 178 11.89 -14.61 5.54
CA ASP A 178 11.99 -15.07 4.17
C ASP A 178 10.79 -15.96 3.84
N GLY A 179 10.23 -15.79 2.64
CA GLY A 179 9.12 -16.60 2.15
C GLY A 179 7.80 -16.43 2.91
N SER A 180 7.58 -15.30 3.60
CA SER A 180 6.39 -15.09 4.45
C SER A 180 5.14 -14.65 3.71
N PHE A 181 5.24 -14.18 2.47
CA PHE A 181 4.12 -13.63 1.71
C PHE A 181 3.94 -14.30 0.36
N ASP A 182 2.69 -14.55 0.02
CA ASP A 182 2.30 -15.09 -1.29
C ASP A 182 2.14 -13.98 -2.33
N VAL A 183 1.72 -12.81 -1.88
CA VAL A 183 1.59 -11.61 -2.73
C VAL A 183 2.21 -10.41 -2.02
N VAL A 184 3.07 -9.68 -2.73
CA VAL A 184 3.56 -8.37 -2.32
C VAL A 184 3.00 -7.34 -3.30
N LEU A 185 2.23 -6.38 -2.79
CA LEU A 185 1.77 -5.20 -3.50
C LEU A 185 2.76 -4.07 -3.27
N ASN A 186 3.05 -3.29 -4.31
CA ASN A 186 3.81 -2.04 -4.22
C ASN A 186 3.14 -1.00 -5.13
N ILE A 187 2.19 -0.26 -4.56
CA ILE A 187 1.28 0.61 -5.29
C ILE A 187 1.76 2.06 -5.18
N LEU A 188 2.19 2.65 -6.31
CA LEU A 188 2.63 4.05 -6.40
C LEU A 188 3.68 4.42 -5.32
N SER A 189 4.55 3.47 -4.98
CA SER A 189 5.53 3.56 -3.90
C SER A 189 6.92 3.12 -4.38
N PRO A 190 8.02 3.59 -3.77
CA PRO A 190 9.36 3.09 -4.05
C PRO A 190 9.48 1.59 -3.86
N ALA A 191 10.29 0.92 -4.67
CA ALA A 191 10.49 -0.52 -4.60
C ALA A 191 11.86 -0.89 -4.02
N ASN A 192 11.89 -1.93 -3.18
CA ASN A 192 13.10 -2.64 -2.79
C ASN A 192 12.99 -4.10 -3.23
N TYR A 193 13.42 -4.37 -4.45
CA TYR A 193 13.30 -5.72 -5.05
C TYR A 193 14.08 -6.78 -4.27
N GLY A 194 15.19 -6.43 -3.60
CA GLY A 194 15.95 -7.35 -2.77
C GLY A 194 15.10 -7.87 -1.59
N GLU A 195 14.46 -6.97 -0.88
CA GLU A 195 13.57 -7.31 0.22
C GLU A 195 12.30 -8.00 -0.26
N PHE A 196 11.71 -7.52 -1.37
CA PHE A 196 10.50 -8.14 -1.92
C PHE A 196 10.75 -9.60 -2.32
N LYS A 197 11.85 -9.87 -3.04
CA LYS A 197 12.26 -11.24 -3.40
C LYS A 197 12.48 -12.13 -2.18
N ARG A 198 13.11 -11.58 -1.14
CA ARG A 198 13.41 -12.33 0.08
C ARG A 198 12.15 -12.78 0.81
N ILE A 199 11.16 -11.88 0.93
CA ILE A 199 9.94 -12.16 1.69
C ILE A 199 8.87 -12.91 0.90
N LEU A 200 8.95 -12.93 -0.43
CA LEU A 200 8.03 -13.71 -1.27
C LEU A 200 8.24 -15.22 -1.08
N SER A 201 7.14 -15.95 -0.97
CA SER A 201 7.14 -17.40 -1.00
C SER A 201 7.66 -17.92 -2.35
N ARG A 202 8.00 -19.20 -2.43
CA ARG A 202 8.62 -19.81 -3.64
C ARG A 202 7.81 -19.57 -4.93
N ARG A 203 6.49 -19.50 -4.83
CA ARG A 203 5.57 -19.21 -5.95
C ARG A 203 4.96 -17.82 -5.81
N GLY A 204 5.50 -17.01 -4.90
CA GLY A 204 4.96 -15.69 -4.59
C GLY A 204 5.03 -14.72 -5.77
N MET A 205 4.13 -13.77 -5.75
CA MET A 205 3.93 -12.80 -6.82
C MET A 205 4.14 -11.37 -6.31
N LEU A 206 4.94 -10.59 -7.04
CA LEU A 206 5.03 -9.14 -6.86
C LEU A 206 4.06 -8.46 -7.83
N VAL A 207 3.21 -7.60 -7.32
CA VAL A 207 2.33 -6.73 -8.11
C VAL A 207 2.75 -5.29 -7.87
N LYS A 208 3.33 -4.66 -8.89
CA LYS A 208 3.77 -3.27 -8.83
C LYS A 208 2.88 -2.40 -9.69
N VAL A 209 2.38 -1.31 -9.11
CA VAL A 209 1.62 -0.28 -9.84
C VAL A 209 2.47 0.96 -10.00
N VAL A 210 2.56 1.45 -11.23
CA VAL A 210 3.26 2.68 -11.58
C VAL A 210 2.34 3.62 -12.35
N PRO A 211 2.57 4.95 -12.30
CA PRO A 211 1.83 5.88 -13.14
C PRO A 211 2.11 5.62 -14.61
N GLY A 212 1.11 5.74 -15.46
CA GLY A 212 1.25 5.82 -16.91
C GLY A 212 1.57 7.25 -17.35
N GLU A 213 1.75 7.44 -18.67
CA GLU A 213 2.15 8.73 -19.23
C GLU A 213 1.15 9.84 -18.97
N ARG A 214 -0.15 9.50 -18.96
CA ARG A 214 -1.25 10.46 -18.79
C ARG A 214 -1.78 10.56 -17.36
N TYR A 215 -1.16 9.85 -16.40
CA TYR A 215 -1.60 9.90 -15.00
C TYR A 215 -1.60 11.33 -14.46
N LEU A 216 -2.78 11.84 -14.05
CA LEU A 216 -3.01 13.21 -13.55
C LEU A 216 -2.56 14.29 -14.56
N ALA A 217 -2.78 14.08 -15.87
CA ALA A 217 -2.33 14.98 -16.93
C ALA A 217 -2.84 16.41 -16.72
N GLU A 218 -4.11 16.57 -16.33
CA GLU A 218 -4.77 17.86 -16.11
C GLU A 218 -4.11 18.65 -14.97
N ILE A 219 -3.73 17.96 -13.89
CA ILE A 219 -3.00 18.57 -12.77
C ILE A 219 -1.58 18.94 -13.21
N ARG A 220 -0.89 18.06 -13.96
CA ARG A 220 0.45 18.35 -14.47
C ARG A 220 0.47 19.56 -15.39
N GLU A 221 -0.50 19.68 -16.29
CA GLU A 221 -0.65 20.84 -17.17
C GLU A 221 -0.90 22.11 -16.38
N ALA A 222 -1.78 22.06 -15.38
CA ALA A 222 -2.08 23.22 -14.54
C ALA A 222 -0.86 23.68 -13.73
N VAL A 223 -0.06 22.72 -13.25
CA VAL A 223 1.15 22.97 -12.47
C VAL A 223 2.33 23.41 -13.32
N GLY A 224 2.45 22.88 -14.55
CA GLY A 224 3.53 23.15 -15.51
C GLY A 224 3.24 24.31 -16.45
N GLY A 225 2.01 24.80 -16.51
CA GLY A 225 1.51 25.78 -17.49
C GLY A 225 1.91 27.25 -17.28
N GLY A 226 2.87 27.53 -16.40
CA GLY A 226 3.62 28.79 -16.44
C GLY A 226 4.76 28.64 -17.44
N GLU A 227 4.67 29.30 -18.59
CA GLU A 227 5.76 29.44 -19.56
C GLU A 227 7.08 29.74 -18.84
N LYS A 228 7.99 28.76 -18.75
CA LYS A 228 9.39 29.11 -18.57
C LYS A 228 9.83 29.76 -19.89
N ALA A 229 10.10 31.07 -19.81
CA ALA A 229 10.82 31.78 -20.85
C ALA A 229 12.13 31.03 -21.13
N GLY A 230 12.12 30.18 -22.17
CA GLY A 230 13.25 29.34 -22.55
C GLY A 230 12.83 27.94 -22.93
N GLY A 231 12.07 27.79 -23.98
CA GLY A 231 11.88 26.71 -24.97
C GLY A 231 12.27 25.27 -24.67
N SER A 232 12.23 24.78 -23.43
CA SER A 232 12.40 23.35 -23.14
C SER A 232 11.02 22.72 -23.00
N LYS A 233 10.65 21.87 -23.97
CA LYS A 233 9.50 20.97 -23.87
C LYS A 233 9.60 20.24 -22.55
N THR A 234 8.57 20.31 -21.71
CA THR A 234 8.40 19.38 -20.57
C THR A 234 8.57 17.97 -21.13
N GLU A 235 9.63 17.28 -20.72
CA GLU A 235 9.79 15.85 -21.05
C GLU A 235 8.51 15.16 -20.63
N SER A 236 7.87 14.44 -21.56
CA SER A 236 6.70 13.64 -21.23
C SER A 236 7.13 12.62 -20.17
N TYR A 237 6.32 12.47 -19.13
CA TYR A 237 6.58 11.43 -18.14
C TYR A 237 6.54 10.07 -18.85
N SER A 238 7.58 9.26 -18.67
CA SER A 238 7.62 7.87 -19.16
C SER A 238 7.93 6.94 -17.99
N ASN A 239 7.23 5.81 -17.93
CA ASN A 239 7.46 4.74 -16.96
C ASN A 239 8.40 3.64 -17.50
N GLU A 240 8.89 3.76 -18.75
CA GLU A 240 9.73 2.75 -19.43
C GLU A 240 10.91 2.28 -18.57
N ARG A 241 11.63 3.21 -17.92
CA ARG A 241 12.75 2.86 -17.03
C ARG A 241 12.31 2.02 -15.83
N VAL A 242 11.13 2.28 -15.30
CA VAL A 242 10.60 1.52 -14.16
C VAL A 242 10.17 0.14 -14.60
N VAL A 243 9.54 0.03 -15.76
CA VAL A 243 9.16 -1.24 -16.41
C VAL A 243 10.40 -2.07 -16.68
N GLN A 244 11.39 -1.51 -17.39
CA GLN A 244 12.67 -2.18 -17.68
C GLN A 244 13.35 -2.64 -16.37
N TYR A 245 13.40 -1.80 -15.35
CA TYR A 245 13.99 -2.15 -14.06
C TYR A 245 13.24 -3.28 -13.33
N PHE A 246 11.93 -3.38 -13.53
CA PHE A 246 11.12 -4.50 -13.06
C PHE A 246 11.46 -5.79 -13.82
N GLU A 247 11.50 -5.73 -15.18
CA GLU A 247 11.83 -6.85 -16.08
C GLU A 247 13.22 -7.43 -15.80
N GLU A 248 14.19 -6.59 -15.49
CA GLU A 248 15.55 -7.04 -15.14
C GLU A 248 15.56 -7.88 -13.85
N ARG A 249 14.65 -7.64 -12.91
CA ARG A 249 14.65 -8.21 -11.56
C ARG A 249 13.62 -9.30 -11.31
N MET A 250 12.52 -9.25 -12.02
CA MET A 250 11.43 -10.20 -11.87
C MET A 250 11.21 -10.95 -13.19
N GLU A 251 10.73 -12.19 -13.10
CA GLU A 251 10.13 -12.88 -14.24
C GLU A 251 8.74 -12.29 -14.45
N VAL A 252 8.55 -11.56 -15.56
CA VAL A 252 7.26 -10.91 -15.85
C VAL A 252 6.22 -11.95 -16.20
N VAL A 253 5.09 -11.90 -15.49
CA VAL A 253 3.93 -12.78 -15.71
C VAL A 253 2.87 -12.08 -16.54
N ASP A 254 2.63 -10.78 -16.25
CA ASP A 254 1.61 -9.99 -16.93
C ASP A 254 1.88 -8.49 -16.79
N ILE A 255 1.43 -7.71 -17.77
CA ILE A 255 1.42 -6.25 -17.75
C ILE A 255 0.02 -5.80 -18.16
N LEU A 256 -0.64 -5.04 -17.31
CA LEU A 256 -1.99 -4.54 -17.50
C LEU A 256 -2.01 -3.01 -17.40
N ASP A 257 -2.49 -2.34 -18.45
CA ASP A 257 -2.75 -0.91 -18.40
C ASP A 257 -4.19 -0.62 -17.98
N ILE A 258 -4.36 0.32 -17.06
CA ILE A 258 -5.65 0.75 -16.52
C ILE A 258 -5.81 2.23 -16.80
N GLY A 259 -6.72 2.60 -17.70
CA GLY A 259 -6.99 3.99 -18.07
C GLY A 259 -8.47 4.33 -17.93
N TYR A 260 -8.79 5.44 -17.24
CA TYR A 260 -10.15 5.96 -17.14
C TYR A 260 -10.15 7.46 -16.81
N GLN A 261 -11.32 8.08 -17.04
CA GLN A 261 -11.60 9.43 -16.58
C GLN A 261 -12.40 9.36 -15.28
N PHE A 262 -11.95 10.11 -14.27
CA PHE A 262 -12.65 10.23 -13.01
C PHE A 262 -13.31 11.62 -12.91
N HIS A 263 -14.63 11.63 -12.72
CA HIS A 263 -15.37 12.87 -12.48
C HIS A 263 -15.08 13.39 -11.07
N VAL A 264 -14.58 14.63 -10.99
CA VAL A 264 -14.19 15.26 -9.72
C VAL A 264 -15.21 16.31 -9.33
N GLU A 265 -15.88 16.09 -8.22
CA GLU A 265 -16.70 17.12 -7.59
C GLU A 265 -15.82 18.27 -7.06
N GLU A 266 -16.32 19.51 -7.13
CA GLU A 266 -15.59 20.72 -6.74
C GLU A 266 -14.97 20.61 -5.33
N GLN A 267 -15.70 20.04 -4.39
CA GLN A 267 -15.23 19.82 -3.01
C GLN A 267 -14.10 18.78 -2.86
N LEU A 268 -13.92 17.88 -3.84
CA LEU A 268 -12.89 16.86 -3.83
C LEU A 268 -11.58 17.35 -4.45
N LEU A 269 -11.65 18.31 -5.37
CA LEU A 269 -10.48 18.82 -6.10
C LEU A 269 -9.35 19.33 -5.19
N PRO A 270 -9.60 20.05 -4.08
CA PRO A 270 -8.55 20.45 -3.14
C PRO A 270 -7.80 19.26 -2.52
N HIS A 271 -8.52 18.17 -2.25
CA HIS A 271 -7.93 16.95 -1.69
C HIS A 271 -7.10 16.21 -2.73
N LEU A 272 -7.58 16.14 -3.97
CA LEU A 272 -6.85 15.52 -5.08
C LEU A 272 -5.53 16.27 -5.36
N ILE A 273 -5.55 17.59 -5.37
CA ILE A 273 -4.35 18.42 -5.52
C ILE A 273 -3.38 18.18 -4.35
N ARG A 274 -3.86 18.19 -3.12
CA ARG A 274 -3.02 18.05 -1.92
C ARG A 274 -2.38 16.66 -1.79
N MET A 275 -3.03 15.60 -2.26
CA MET A 275 -2.52 14.23 -2.12
C MET A 275 -1.35 13.91 -3.05
N THR A 276 -1.11 14.70 -4.09
CA THR A 276 -0.06 14.45 -5.08
C THR A 276 1.21 15.26 -4.81
N PRO A 277 2.41 14.63 -4.92
CA PRO A 277 3.69 15.36 -4.85
C PRO A 277 3.90 16.39 -5.96
N LEU A 278 3.15 16.33 -7.04
CA LEU A 278 3.26 17.23 -8.21
C LEU A 278 3.03 18.71 -7.85
N THR A 279 2.27 18.96 -6.81
CA THR A 279 1.86 20.30 -6.39
C THR A 279 2.66 20.88 -5.22
N TRP A 280 3.64 20.11 -4.69
CA TRP A 280 4.41 20.57 -3.55
C TRP A 280 5.26 21.80 -3.85
N GLY A 281 5.21 22.78 -2.93
CA GLY A 281 5.92 24.04 -3.09
C GLY A 281 5.34 24.96 -4.16
N LYS A 282 4.13 24.66 -4.68
CA LYS A 282 3.41 25.47 -5.63
C LYS A 282 2.15 26.04 -4.99
N ASP A 283 1.65 27.16 -5.57
CA ASP A 283 0.41 27.79 -5.15
C ASP A 283 -0.80 26.89 -5.49
N ALA A 284 -1.20 26.07 -4.52
CA ALA A 284 -2.35 25.17 -4.67
C ALA A 284 -3.67 25.97 -4.82
N ASP A 285 -3.78 27.16 -4.22
CA ASP A 285 -4.99 27.99 -4.28
C ASP A 285 -5.14 28.63 -5.66
N GLY A 286 -4.04 29.04 -6.28
CA GLY A 286 -4.01 29.48 -7.68
C GLY A 286 -4.40 28.38 -8.67
N LEU A 287 -4.04 27.11 -8.36
CA LEU A 287 -4.44 25.95 -9.17
C LEU A 287 -5.95 25.65 -9.08
N LEU A 288 -6.55 25.89 -7.92
CA LEU A 288 -7.99 25.70 -7.69
C LEU A 288 -8.84 26.72 -8.44
N SER A 289 -8.36 27.96 -8.57
CA SER A 289 -9.10 29.06 -9.16
C SER A 289 -9.00 29.15 -10.69
N SER A 290 -8.05 28.46 -11.30
CA SER A 290 -7.69 28.71 -12.69
C SER A 290 -8.44 27.92 -13.75
N ARG A 291 -9.10 26.79 -13.42
CA ARG A 291 -9.84 26.00 -14.43
C ARG A 291 -10.89 25.11 -13.75
N GLY A 292 -12.11 25.09 -14.26
CA GLY A 292 -13.14 24.13 -13.87
C GLY A 292 -12.74 22.69 -14.24
N MET A 293 -11.77 22.13 -13.51
CA MET A 293 -11.38 20.73 -13.67
C MET A 293 -12.50 19.87 -13.11
N SER A 294 -13.27 19.25 -13.98
CA SER A 294 -14.35 18.31 -13.61
C SER A 294 -13.99 16.86 -13.91
N GLU A 295 -12.93 16.62 -14.66
CA GLU A 295 -12.45 15.28 -15.02
C GLU A 295 -10.94 15.19 -14.86
N ILE A 296 -10.47 14.07 -14.33
CA ILE A 296 -9.04 13.77 -14.15
C ILE A 296 -8.73 12.41 -14.74
N THR A 297 -7.69 12.40 -15.55
CA THR A 297 -7.17 11.17 -16.16
C THR A 297 -6.43 10.33 -15.13
N VAL A 298 -6.90 9.09 -14.93
CA VAL A 298 -6.17 8.03 -14.24
C VAL A 298 -5.61 7.09 -15.28
N ASP A 299 -4.29 6.96 -15.28
CA ASP A 299 -3.53 6.15 -16.24
C ASP A 299 -2.43 5.43 -15.46
N LEU A 300 -2.56 4.12 -15.32
CA LEU A 300 -1.73 3.28 -14.45
C LEU A 300 -1.29 2.02 -15.20
N THR A 301 -0.05 1.60 -14.99
CA THR A 301 0.45 0.31 -15.44
C THR A 301 0.66 -0.62 -14.25
N VAL A 302 0.06 -1.81 -14.29
CA VAL A 302 0.20 -2.87 -13.30
C VAL A 302 1.16 -3.93 -13.85
N LEU A 303 2.28 -4.13 -13.17
CA LEU A 303 3.30 -5.10 -13.50
C LEU A 303 3.20 -6.27 -12.52
N THR A 304 3.00 -7.48 -13.05
CA THR A 304 2.95 -8.71 -12.25
C THR A 304 4.16 -9.57 -12.58
N GLY A 305 4.88 -10.01 -11.54
CA GLY A 305 6.08 -10.83 -11.73
C GLY A 305 6.32 -11.81 -10.59
N GLN A 306 7.12 -12.84 -10.87
CA GLN A 306 7.59 -13.84 -9.90
C GLN A 306 9.11 -13.76 -9.72
N ASN A 307 9.64 -14.44 -8.70
CA ASN A 307 11.08 -14.54 -8.52
C ASN A 307 11.70 -15.28 -9.70
N LYS A 308 12.77 -14.68 -10.28
CA LYS A 308 13.62 -15.36 -11.26
C LYS A 308 14.38 -16.49 -10.61
#